data_52dfbdf52994b4f78a15049b7055279a
#
_entry.id   52dfbdf52994b4f78a15049b7055279a
#
_cell.length_a   1.000
_cell.length_b   1.000
_cell.length_c   1.000
_cell.angle_alpha   90.00
_cell.angle_beta   90.00
_cell.angle_gamma   90.00
#
_symmetry.space_group_name_H-M   'P 1'
#
loop_
_entity.id
_entity.type
_entity.pdbx_description
1 polymer ?
#
loop_
_entity_poly.entity_id
_entity_poly.type
_entity_poly.pdbx_seq_one_letter_code
_entity_poly.pdbx_strand_id
1 'polypeptide(L)'
;MRGAIPARAACACLLAALTAVAAGCGSGATSATSAAARAAPLPARGATLMLDFTPNAVHTGIYAALARHYDREAGLNLHVIAPTATTDSIKLLETGRVKFAVLDIHDLAIADESAPTHPDLIGIMAIVDRPLAAVIAAPDVDSPRALQGKTVGITGVPSDTAVLKSTVTGSGGDPAKVKTITIGFDAVADLLAGRIAGATAFWNDEGVTIQTERPTRGQFHVFRVDDYGAPSYPELVVCATAATVGRNPGLAHGVVDALVQGYEYTLSHPQQAAADLEHEVTGLDPKLVAAQLTALLPAFRAAGGRVGVLDTASLARWAAWEARFGIVSRPPDVARIFDPSYAADAPSAPTR
;
A
#
# COMPACT_ATOMS: atom_id res chain seq x y z
N MET A 1 63.62 3.55 -22.44
CA MET A 1 64.66 3.76 -21.39
C MET A 1 64.03 3.25 -20.11
N ARG A 2 64.31 2.01 -19.70
CA ARG A 2 65.36 1.61 -18.76
C ARG A 2 65.24 2.35 -17.45
N GLY A 3 65.05 1.78 -16.26
CA GLY A 3 65.41 0.49 -15.69
C GLY A 3 64.70 0.42 -14.30
N ALA A 4 64.39 -0.70 -13.84
CA ALA A 4 65.24 -1.72 -13.19
C ALA A 4 65.14 -1.64 -11.63
N ILE A 5 64.72 -2.75 -11.10
CA ILE A 5 64.67 -3.32 -9.74
C ILE A 5 66.09 -3.45 -9.15
N PRO A 6 66.38 -3.55 -7.85
CA PRO A 6 66.27 -4.81 -7.09
C PRO A 6 65.87 -4.67 -5.59
N ALA A 7 65.30 -5.62 -4.91
CA ALA A 7 65.61 -6.97 -4.45
C ALA A 7 66.46 -7.08 -3.14
N ARG A 8 65.96 -7.95 -2.23
CA ARG A 8 66.66 -8.76 -1.17
C ARG A 8 66.93 -8.07 0.17
N ALA A 9 66.88 -8.69 1.35
CA ALA A 9 66.97 -10.07 1.84
C ALA A 9 66.50 -10.08 3.30
N ALA A 10 65.89 -11.05 3.82
CA ALA A 10 66.33 -12.33 4.36
C ALA A 10 66.57 -12.33 5.89
N CYS A 11 65.95 -13.31 6.53
CA CYS A 11 66.38 -14.20 7.62
C CYS A 11 66.63 -13.66 9.03
N ALA A 12 65.96 -14.24 10.05
CA ALA A 12 66.60 -15.19 10.95
C ALA A 12 65.63 -15.76 11.99
N CYS A 13 65.69 -17.06 12.10
CA CYS A 13 65.12 -17.92 13.14
C CYS A 13 65.74 -17.68 14.50
N LEU A 14 65.01 -17.94 15.59
CA LEU A 14 65.58 -18.56 16.79
C LEU A 14 64.48 -19.30 17.59
N LEU A 15 64.78 -20.60 17.80
CA LEU A 15 64.13 -21.54 18.71
C LEU A 15 64.60 -21.33 20.17
N ALA A 16 63.84 -21.79 21.08
CA ALA A 16 64.07 -22.44 22.38
C ALA A 16 63.15 -21.84 23.47
N ALA A 17 62.62 -22.51 24.47
CA ALA A 17 62.75 -23.88 24.96
C ALA A 17 61.53 -24.16 25.88
N LEU A 18 61.20 -25.43 26.05
CA LEU A 18 60.26 -26.00 27.01
C LEU A 18 60.72 -25.76 28.47
N THR A 19 59.73 -25.50 29.40
CA THR A 19 59.74 -26.05 30.73
C THR A 19 58.33 -26.37 31.21
N ALA A 20 58.07 -27.63 31.45
CA ALA A 20 56.89 -28.15 32.09
C ALA A 20 57.10 -28.09 33.63
N VAL A 21 56.08 -27.65 34.37
CA VAL A 21 55.89 -27.99 35.77
C VAL A 21 54.45 -28.37 35.99
N ALA A 22 54.28 -29.58 36.53
CA ALA A 22 53.00 -30.19 36.85
C ALA A 22 52.51 -29.84 38.27
N ALA A 23 51.27 -30.11 38.47
CA ALA A 23 50.54 -30.43 39.70
C ALA A 23 49.88 -29.27 40.46
N GLY A 24 48.55 -29.39 40.52
CA GLY A 24 47.67 -28.66 41.45
C GLY A 24 46.20 -29.02 41.20
N CYS A 25 45.73 -30.14 41.79
CA CYS A 25 44.32 -30.48 41.90
C CYS A 25 43.55 -29.42 42.67
N GLY A 26 42.53 -28.83 42.03
CA GLY A 26 41.57 -27.99 42.70
C GLY A 26 40.22 -28.13 41.99
N SER A 27 39.36 -28.99 42.58
CA SER A 27 37.97 -29.16 42.12
C SER A 27 37.16 -27.88 42.40
N GLY A 28 36.99 -27.05 41.40
CA GLY A 28 36.05 -25.93 41.39
C GLY A 28 35.16 -26.07 40.14
N ALA A 29 33.94 -26.57 40.33
CA ALA A 29 32.91 -26.57 39.28
C ALA A 29 32.48 -25.13 39.02
N THR A 30 33.14 -24.42 38.14
CA THR A 30 32.65 -23.19 37.54
C THR A 30 31.70 -23.57 36.42
N SER A 31 30.41 -23.40 36.72
CA SER A 31 29.35 -23.42 35.68
C SER A 31 29.72 -22.37 34.65
N ALA A 32 30.31 -22.81 33.57
CA ALA A 32 30.45 -21.98 32.37
C ALA A 32 29.03 -21.73 31.80
N THR A 33 28.46 -20.61 32.22
CA THR A 33 27.29 -20.06 31.55
C THR A 33 27.74 -19.77 30.09
N SER A 34 27.39 -20.69 29.21
CA SER A 34 27.54 -20.48 27.79
C SER A 34 26.69 -19.25 27.41
N ALA A 35 27.31 -18.09 27.39
CA ALA A 35 26.75 -16.93 26.75
C ALA A 35 26.60 -17.32 25.26
N ALA A 36 25.41 -17.76 24.89
CA ALA A 36 25.06 -17.95 23.48
C ALA A 36 25.43 -16.66 22.76
N ALA A 37 26.48 -16.70 21.98
CA ALA A 37 26.89 -15.60 21.14
C ALA A 37 25.68 -15.25 20.29
N ARG A 38 25.02 -14.12 20.59
CA ARG A 38 23.90 -13.60 19.82
C ARG A 38 24.46 -13.36 18.44
N ALA A 39 24.08 -14.18 17.47
CA ALA A 39 24.49 -14.02 16.09
C ALA A 39 24.23 -12.56 15.70
N ALA A 40 25.24 -11.92 15.09
CA ALA A 40 25.06 -10.56 14.61
C ALA A 40 23.85 -10.54 13.68
N PRO A 41 22.97 -9.53 13.81
CA PRO A 41 21.80 -9.44 12.94
C PRO A 41 22.25 -9.48 11.48
N LEU A 42 21.61 -10.32 10.67
CA LEU A 42 21.84 -10.29 9.23
C LEU A 42 21.54 -8.88 8.71
N PRO A 43 22.31 -8.38 7.70
CA PRO A 43 22.04 -7.07 7.15
C PRO A 43 20.60 -7.02 6.64
N ALA A 44 19.87 -5.98 7.05
CA ALA A 44 18.48 -5.80 6.66
C ALA A 44 18.35 -5.73 5.12
N ARG A 45 17.40 -6.46 4.56
CA ARG A 45 17.14 -6.45 3.12
C ARG A 45 16.41 -5.17 2.75
N GLY A 46 16.91 -4.42 1.78
CA GLY A 46 16.27 -3.21 1.27
C GLY A 46 15.01 -3.56 0.47
N ALA A 47 13.90 -2.91 0.78
CA ALA A 47 12.67 -2.94 0.01
C ALA A 47 12.16 -1.51 -0.21
N THR A 48 11.59 -1.24 -1.39
CA THR A 48 10.95 0.03 -1.71
C THR A 48 9.48 -0.23 -1.96
N LEU A 49 8.61 0.51 -1.26
CA LEU A 49 7.15 0.51 -1.43
C LEU A 49 6.73 1.89 -1.96
N MET A 50 6.11 1.90 -3.14
CA MET A 50 5.45 3.08 -3.70
C MET A 50 4.01 3.14 -3.21
N LEU A 51 3.55 4.30 -2.76
CA LEU A 51 2.15 4.53 -2.46
C LEU A 51 1.34 4.73 -3.75
N ASP A 52 0.02 4.57 -3.65
CA ASP A 52 -0.94 4.84 -4.74
C ASP A 52 -1.19 6.33 -4.94
N PHE A 53 -1.14 7.09 -3.84
CA PHE A 53 -1.54 8.50 -3.78
C PHE A 53 -0.63 9.30 -2.85
N THR A 54 -0.90 10.60 -2.70
CA THR A 54 -0.27 11.42 -1.66
C THR A 54 -0.56 10.83 -0.28
N PRO A 55 0.42 10.83 0.64
CA PRO A 55 0.23 10.28 1.98
C PRO A 55 -0.99 10.87 2.69
N ASN A 56 -1.88 10.01 3.14
CA ASN A 56 -3.09 10.35 3.89
C ASN A 56 -3.43 9.24 4.89
N ALA A 57 -4.55 9.33 5.56
CA ALA A 57 -4.91 8.41 6.65
C ALA A 57 -5.01 6.92 6.23
N VAL A 58 -5.22 6.60 4.95
CA VAL A 58 -5.22 5.19 4.51
C VAL A 58 -3.85 4.54 4.65
N HIS A 59 -2.77 5.32 4.61
CA HIS A 59 -1.40 4.84 4.75
C HIS A 59 -0.90 4.76 6.20
N THR A 60 -1.75 5.07 7.18
CA THR A 60 -1.37 5.10 8.61
C THR A 60 -0.68 3.81 9.05
N GLY A 61 -1.18 2.64 8.63
CA GLY A 61 -0.56 1.35 8.97
C GLY A 61 0.83 1.17 8.39
N ILE A 62 1.10 1.73 7.22
CA ILE A 62 2.42 1.69 6.57
C ILE A 62 3.42 2.50 7.40
N TYR A 63 3.07 3.73 7.77
CA TYR A 63 3.95 4.60 8.56
C TYR A 63 4.09 4.12 10.01
N ALA A 64 3.01 3.56 10.60
CA ALA A 64 3.10 2.89 11.89
C ALA A 64 4.07 1.70 11.87
N ALA A 65 4.09 0.91 10.79
CA ALA A 65 5.05 -0.18 10.65
C ALA A 65 6.50 0.30 10.68
N LEU A 66 6.79 1.44 10.05
CA LEU A 66 8.13 2.06 10.07
C LEU A 66 8.46 2.64 11.45
N ALA A 67 7.57 3.44 12.04
CA ALA A 67 7.78 4.09 13.32
C ALA A 67 7.94 3.08 14.48
N ARG A 68 7.23 1.94 14.39
CA ARG A 68 7.33 0.83 15.37
C ARG A 68 8.43 -0.17 15.04
N HIS A 69 9.17 0.01 13.94
CA HIS A 69 10.26 -0.85 13.49
C HIS A 69 9.85 -2.29 13.13
N TYR A 70 8.58 -2.53 12.80
CA TYR A 70 8.11 -3.86 12.38
C TYR A 70 8.81 -4.34 11.09
N ASP A 71 9.20 -3.42 10.21
CA ASP A 71 10.06 -3.72 9.06
C ASP A 71 11.42 -4.27 9.51
N ARG A 72 12.04 -3.69 10.54
CA ARG A 72 13.33 -4.13 11.08
C ARG A 72 13.21 -5.48 11.79
N GLU A 73 12.12 -5.71 12.50
CA GLU A 73 11.83 -6.99 13.16
C GLU A 73 11.65 -8.09 12.10
N ALA A 74 11.07 -7.78 10.94
CA ALA A 74 10.98 -8.66 9.77
C ALA A 74 12.32 -8.78 8.98
N GLY A 75 13.40 -8.17 9.43
CA GLY A 75 14.72 -8.19 8.78
C GLY A 75 14.78 -7.34 7.51
N LEU A 76 13.99 -6.27 7.44
CA LEU A 76 13.90 -5.36 6.31
C LEU A 76 14.41 -3.96 6.63
N ASN A 77 14.68 -3.21 5.58
CA ASN A 77 14.80 -1.76 5.57
C ASN A 77 13.80 -1.25 4.52
N LEU A 78 12.56 -1.02 4.94
CA LEU A 78 11.49 -0.58 4.07
C LEU A 78 11.59 0.93 3.84
N HIS A 79 11.62 1.32 2.58
CA HIS A 79 11.60 2.72 2.15
C HIS A 79 10.30 3.01 1.41
N VAL A 80 9.53 3.97 1.92
CA VAL A 80 8.23 4.36 1.36
C VAL A 80 8.41 5.60 0.49
N ILE A 81 7.83 5.60 -0.71
CA ILE A 81 7.88 6.68 -1.68
C ILE A 81 6.45 7.06 -2.07
N ALA A 82 6.15 8.35 -2.05
CA ALA A 82 4.90 8.89 -2.59
C ALA A 82 5.01 9.09 -4.12
N PRO A 83 3.92 8.90 -4.88
CA PRO A 83 3.91 9.18 -6.31
C PRO A 83 3.95 10.68 -6.59
N THR A 84 4.49 11.05 -7.75
CA THR A 84 4.50 12.42 -8.27
C THR A 84 3.43 12.63 -9.34
N ALA A 85 2.91 11.53 -9.88
CA ALA A 85 1.80 11.52 -10.82
C ALA A 85 0.96 10.24 -10.62
N THR A 86 -0.31 10.28 -11.02
CA THR A 86 -1.29 9.20 -10.80
C THR A 86 -0.89 7.83 -11.38
N THR A 87 -0.03 7.82 -12.41
CA THR A 87 0.40 6.57 -13.09
C THR A 87 1.79 6.09 -12.69
N ASP A 88 2.45 6.73 -11.71
CA ASP A 88 3.83 6.40 -11.34
C ASP A 88 3.96 5.02 -10.72
N SER A 89 3.01 4.63 -9.88
CA SER A 89 3.08 3.39 -9.09
C SER A 89 3.17 2.15 -9.98
N ILE A 90 2.32 2.04 -10.99
CA ILE A 90 2.34 0.93 -11.96
C ILE A 90 3.66 0.93 -12.74
N LYS A 91 4.02 2.06 -13.36
CA LYS A 91 5.23 2.16 -14.20
C LYS A 91 6.50 1.81 -13.45
N LEU A 92 6.64 2.29 -12.22
CA LEU A 92 7.84 2.04 -11.42
C LEU A 92 7.90 0.61 -10.92
N LEU A 93 6.74 0.00 -10.64
CA LEU A 93 6.66 -1.42 -10.28
C LEU A 93 7.02 -2.31 -11.47
N GLU A 94 6.42 -2.10 -12.64
CA GLU A 94 6.68 -2.85 -13.87
C GLU A 94 8.14 -2.78 -14.33
N THR A 95 8.75 -1.60 -14.19
CA THR A 95 10.18 -1.41 -14.55
C THR A 95 11.13 -1.91 -13.46
N GLY A 96 10.63 -2.42 -12.34
CA GLY A 96 11.42 -2.93 -11.22
C GLY A 96 12.19 -1.85 -10.45
N ARG A 97 11.86 -0.58 -10.67
CA ARG A 97 12.44 0.56 -9.92
C ARG A 97 11.98 0.57 -8.46
N VAL A 98 10.76 0.12 -8.21
CA VAL A 98 10.27 -0.22 -6.88
C VAL A 98 10.00 -1.71 -6.81
N LYS A 99 10.06 -2.29 -5.61
CA LYS A 99 9.83 -3.73 -5.40
C LYS A 99 8.37 -4.03 -5.10
N PHE A 100 7.70 -3.09 -4.44
CA PHE A 100 6.30 -3.16 -4.06
C PHE A 100 5.63 -1.83 -4.37
N ALA A 101 4.34 -1.90 -4.66
CA ALA A 101 3.50 -0.72 -4.78
C ALA A 101 2.13 -0.99 -4.17
N VAL A 102 1.51 0.02 -3.58
CA VAL A 102 0.07 0.04 -3.38
C VAL A 102 -0.55 0.42 -4.71
N LEU A 103 -1.50 -0.36 -5.18
CA LEU A 103 -2.27 -0.10 -6.40
C LEU A 103 -3.74 -0.12 -6.09
N ASP A 104 -4.48 0.72 -6.81
CA ASP A 104 -5.91 0.53 -6.99
C ASP A 104 -6.16 -0.84 -7.65
N ILE A 105 -7.11 -1.59 -7.16
CA ILE A 105 -7.39 -2.95 -7.65
C ILE A 105 -7.82 -2.97 -9.11
N HIS A 106 -8.50 -1.91 -9.57
CA HIS A 106 -8.93 -1.76 -10.94
C HIS A 106 -7.74 -1.55 -11.87
N ASP A 107 -6.77 -0.74 -11.43
CA ASP A 107 -5.55 -0.49 -12.19
C ASP A 107 -4.68 -1.74 -12.29
N LEU A 108 -4.67 -2.60 -11.26
CA LEU A 108 -4.04 -3.91 -11.33
C LEU A 108 -4.69 -4.79 -12.44
N ALA A 109 -6.03 -4.82 -12.52
CA ALA A 109 -6.75 -5.57 -13.55
C ALA A 109 -6.47 -5.05 -14.96
N ILE A 110 -6.42 -3.73 -15.12
CA ILE A 110 -6.14 -3.08 -16.41
C ILE A 110 -4.69 -3.32 -16.85
N ALA A 111 -3.74 -3.24 -15.92
CA ALA A 111 -2.34 -3.55 -16.19
C ALA A 111 -2.19 -5.01 -16.64
N ASP A 112 -2.89 -5.93 -15.99
CA ASP A 112 -2.93 -7.34 -16.34
C ASP A 112 -3.50 -7.62 -17.74
N GLU A 113 -4.60 -6.95 -18.11
CA GLU A 113 -5.19 -7.10 -19.43
C GLU A 113 -4.34 -6.48 -20.54
N SER A 114 -3.70 -5.35 -20.25
CA SER A 114 -2.93 -4.57 -21.23
C SER A 114 -1.60 -5.22 -21.59
N ALA A 115 -1.16 -6.19 -20.85
CA ALA A 115 0.23 -6.65 -20.86
C ALA A 115 0.40 -8.17 -20.98
N PRO A 116 0.02 -8.79 -22.11
CA PRO A 116 0.26 -10.24 -22.29
C PRO A 116 1.75 -10.62 -22.25
N THR A 117 2.68 -9.67 -22.28
CA THR A 117 4.14 -9.88 -22.27
C THR A 117 4.85 -9.13 -21.15
N HIS A 118 4.14 -8.39 -20.30
CA HIS A 118 4.69 -7.63 -19.20
C HIS A 118 4.91 -8.49 -17.95
N PRO A 119 5.71 -8.01 -16.98
CA PRO A 119 5.82 -8.71 -15.73
C PRO A 119 4.43 -8.83 -15.09
N ASP A 120 4.00 -10.06 -14.87
CA ASP A 120 2.76 -10.30 -14.15
C ASP A 120 2.83 -9.62 -12.80
N LEU A 121 1.87 -8.74 -12.53
CA LEU A 121 1.70 -8.11 -11.23
C LEU A 121 0.84 -9.01 -10.37
N ILE A 122 1.20 -9.15 -9.09
CA ILE A 122 0.48 -9.99 -8.14
C ILE A 122 0.14 -9.14 -6.92
N GLY A 123 -1.15 -9.06 -6.58
CA GLY A 123 -1.64 -8.53 -5.32
C GLY A 123 -1.41 -9.54 -4.20
N ILE A 124 -0.75 -9.14 -3.12
CA ILE A 124 -0.32 -10.01 -2.02
C ILE A 124 -0.93 -9.65 -0.66
N MET A 125 -1.54 -8.45 -0.54
CA MET A 125 -2.19 -7.97 0.69
C MET A 125 -3.24 -6.92 0.36
N ALA A 126 -4.41 -6.99 0.98
CA ALA A 126 -5.39 -5.90 0.95
C ALA A 126 -5.02 -4.82 1.99
N ILE A 127 -5.09 -3.55 1.61
CA ILE A 127 -4.98 -2.43 2.55
C ILE A 127 -6.33 -2.21 3.25
N VAL A 128 -7.42 -2.24 2.49
CA VAL A 128 -8.79 -2.10 2.96
C VAL A 128 -9.65 -3.25 2.41
N ASP A 129 -10.77 -3.54 3.06
CA ASP A 129 -11.66 -4.66 2.68
C ASP A 129 -12.91 -4.21 1.89
N ARG A 130 -12.99 -2.94 1.53
CA ARG A 130 -14.14 -2.36 0.84
C ARG A 130 -13.75 -1.30 -0.17
N PRO A 131 -14.67 -0.95 -1.11
CA PRO A 131 -14.49 0.16 -2.02
C PRO A 131 -14.27 1.48 -1.29
N LEU A 132 -13.28 2.24 -1.74
CA LEU A 132 -13.05 3.63 -1.35
C LEU A 132 -13.58 4.59 -2.41
N ALA A 133 -13.72 4.11 -3.63
CA ALA A 133 -14.17 4.90 -4.78
C ALA A 133 -15.55 5.52 -4.56
N ALA A 134 -15.68 6.77 -4.95
CA ALA A 134 -16.90 7.55 -4.89
C ALA A 134 -16.94 8.59 -6.02
N VAL A 135 -18.11 9.15 -6.26
CA VAL A 135 -18.26 10.40 -7.00
C VAL A 135 -18.68 11.47 -6.00
N ILE A 136 -17.83 12.46 -5.81
CA ILE A 136 -18.15 13.63 -4.99
C ILE A 136 -18.80 14.66 -5.89
N ALA A 137 -19.94 15.21 -5.50
CA ALA A 137 -20.72 16.11 -6.34
C ALA A 137 -21.11 17.40 -5.63
N ALA A 138 -21.26 18.45 -6.42
CA ALA A 138 -21.68 19.78 -5.95
C ALA A 138 -23.07 19.72 -5.29
N PRO A 139 -23.38 20.68 -4.40
CA PRO A 139 -24.62 20.68 -3.61
C PRO A 139 -25.91 20.66 -4.44
N ASP A 140 -25.89 21.10 -5.68
CA ASP A 140 -27.02 21.07 -6.61
C ASP A 140 -27.19 19.73 -7.37
N VAL A 141 -26.34 18.74 -7.07
CA VAL A 141 -26.35 17.40 -7.67
C VAL A 141 -26.72 16.39 -6.59
N ASP A 142 -28.01 16.10 -6.47
CA ASP A 142 -28.59 15.27 -5.40
C ASP A 142 -28.52 13.75 -5.67
N SER A 143 -28.11 13.37 -6.87
CA SER A 143 -27.98 11.96 -7.28
C SER A 143 -26.97 11.80 -8.42
N PRO A 144 -26.32 10.64 -8.57
CA PRO A 144 -25.37 10.44 -9.67
C PRO A 144 -25.98 10.64 -11.06
N ARG A 145 -27.26 10.29 -11.26
CA ARG A 145 -27.94 10.53 -12.53
C ARG A 145 -28.09 12.02 -12.87
N ALA A 146 -28.08 12.92 -11.87
CA ALA A 146 -28.15 14.36 -12.09
C ALA A 146 -26.84 14.96 -12.65
N LEU A 147 -25.76 14.16 -12.75
CA LEU A 147 -24.53 14.52 -13.44
C LEU A 147 -24.68 14.54 -14.97
N GLN A 148 -25.77 13.99 -15.53
CA GLN A 148 -26.00 14.05 -16.97
C GLN A 148 -26.04 15.51 -17.46
N GLY A 149 -25.29 15.77 -18.55
CA GLY A 149 -25.12 17.13 -19.11
C GLY A 149 -24.07 17.97 -18.39
N LYS A 150 -23.62 17.55 -17.19
CA LYS A 150 -22.62 18.29 -16.39
C LYS A 150 -21.19 17.79 -16.68
N THR A 151 -20.20 18.54 -16.21
CA THR A 151 -18.77 18.19 -16.30
C THR A 151 -18.31 17.58 -14.98
N VAL A 152 -17.67 16.42 -15.06
CA VAL A 152 -17.08 15.67 -13.94
C VAL A 152 -15.57 15.60 -14.15
N GLY A 153 -14.81 15.90 -13.12
CA GLY A 153 -13.36 15.71 -13.07
C GLY A 153 -13.00 14.24 -12.84
N ILE A 154 -11.97 13.78 -13.52
CA ILE A 154 -11.36 12.46 -13.32
C ILE A 154 -9.87 12.64 -13.04
N THR A 155 -9.25 11.75 -12.25
CA THR A 155 -7.81 11.87 -11.94
C THR A 155 -6.94 11.57 -13.16
N GLY A 156 -7.46 10.79 -14.09
CA GLY A 156 -6.78 10.38 -15.32
C GLY A 156 -6.28 8.94 -15.29
N VAL A 157 -6.56 8.20 -14.21
CA VAL A 157 -6.38 6.74 -14.21
C VAL A 157 -7.54 6.07 -14.94
N PRO A 158 -7.32 4.91 -15.56
CA PRO A 158 -8.37 4.25 -16.36
C PRO A 158 -9.61 3.85 -15.55
N SER A 159 -9.44 3.50 -14.28
CA SER A 159 -10.51 3.10 -13.35
C SER A 159 -11.57 4.18 -13.10
N ASP A 160 -11.21 5.45 -13.14
CA ASP A 160 -12.13 6.58 -12.92
C ASP A 160 -13.37 6.53 -13.78
N THR A 161 -13.19 6.27 -15.08
CA THR A 161 -14.29 6.21 -16.04
C THR A 161 -15.27 5.10 -15.68
N ALA A 162 -14.78 4.00 -15.17
CA ALA A 162 -15.58 2.87 -14.78
C ALA A 162 -16.35 3.11 -13.47
N VAL A 163 -15.70 3.70 -12.49
CA VAL A 163 -16.33 4.14 -11.23
C VAL A 163 -17.48 5.12 -11.55
N LEU A 164 -17.21 6.14 -12.35
CA LEU A 164 -18.25 7.10 -12.76
C LEU A 164 -19.39 6.42 -13.52
N LYS A 165 -19.06 5.56 -14.48
CA LYS A 165 -20.03 4.83 -15.29
C LYS A 165 -20.92 3.92 -14.46
N SER A 166 -20.34 3.14 -13.53
CA SER A 166 -21.09 2.24 -12.66
C SER A 166 -22.01 3.01 -11.72
N THR A 167 -21.52 4.08 -11.10
CA THR A 167 -22.25 4.91 -10.15
C THR A 167 -23.44 5.61 -10.83
N VAL A 168 -23.23 6.21 -12.03
CA VAL A 168 -24.31 6.84 -12.80
C VAL A 168 -25.33 5.80 -13.28
N THR A 169 -24.88 4.66 -13.78
CA THR A 169 -25.78 3.57 -14.22
C THR A 169 -26.57 2.99 -13.04
N GLY A 170 -25.92 2.77 -11.90
CA GLY A 170 -26.55 2.25 -10.68
C GLY A 170 -27.66 3.18 -10.14
N SER A 171 -27.56 4.48 -10.42
CA SER A 171 -28.61 5.46 -10.09
C SER A 171 -29.71 5.60 -11.18
N GLY A 172 -29.67 4.79 -12.23
CA GLY A 172 -30.61 4.83 -13.36
C GLY A 172 -30.33 5.96 -14.37
N GLY A 173 -29.09 6.49 -14.36
CA GLY A 173 -28.63 7.49 -15.33
C GLY A 173 -27.93 6.89 -16.54
N ASP A 174 -27.68 7.72 -17.54
CA ASP A 174 -26.91 7.40 -18.74
C ASP A 174 -25.52 8.05 -18.65
N PRO A 175 -24.46 7.27 -18.39
CA PRO A 175 -23.11 7.80 -18.24
C PRO A 175 -22.56 8.42 -19.53
N ALA A 176 -23.08 8.07 -20.72
CA ALA A 176 -22.66 8.67 -21.99
C ALA A 176 -23.04 10.17 -22.08
N LYS A 177 -23.96 10.62 -21.22
CA LYS A 177 -24.36 12.03 -21.14
C LYS A 177 -23.53 12.87 -20.19
N VAL A 178 -22.59 12.25 -19.45
CA VAL A 178 -21.68 12.95 -18.55
C VAL A 178 -20.43 13.37 -19.31
N LYS A 179 -20.01 14.62 -19.16
CA LYS A 179 -18.76 15.11 -19.74
C LYS A 179 -17.63 14.92 -18.74
N THR A 180 -16.46 14.45 -19.17
CA THR A 180 -15.30 14.27 -18.30
C THR A 180 -14.15 15.17 -18.73
N ILE A 181 -13.36 15.63 -17.73
CA ILE A 181 -12.09 16.34 -17.91
C ILE A 181 -11.07 15.75 -16.92
N THR A 182 -9.81 15.63 -17.35
CA THR A 182 -8.74 15.18 -16.47
C THR A 182 -8.27 16.35 -15.59
N ILE A 183 -8.27 16.13 -14.28
CA ILE A 183 -7.92 17.12 -13.25
C ILE A 183 -6.75 16.71 -12.35
N GLY A 184 -6.19 15.49 -12.51
CA GLY A 184 -5.17 14.98 -11.60
C GLY A 184 -5.67 14.92 -10.15
N PHE A 185 -4.91 15.49 -9.21
CA PHE A 185 -5.23 15.50 -7.79
C PHE A 185 -6.06 16.71 -7.31
N ASP A 186 -6.60 17.52 -8.22
CA ASP A 186 -7.23 18.79 -7.91
C ASP A 186 -8.75 18.71 -7.61
N ALA A 187 -9.29 17.52 -7.32
CA ALA A 187 -10.73 17.29 -7.16
C ALA A 187 -11.39 18.26 -6.15
N VAL A 188 -10.83 18.39 -4.95
CA VAL A 188 -11.38 19.27 -3.89
C VAL A 188 -11.32 20.74 -4.33
N ALA A 189 -10.18 21.18 -4.85
CA ALA A 189 -10.00 22.57 -5.30
C ALA A 189 -10.96 22.94 -6.43
N ASP A 190 -11.16 22.04 -7.40
CA ASP A 190 -12.04 22.27 -8.54
C ASP A 190 -13.54 22.25 -8.16
N LEU A 191 -13.93 21.37 -7.25
CA LEU A 191 -15.29 21.33 -6.70
C LEU A 191 -15.60 22.59 -5.89
N LEU A 192 -14.72 23.00 -4.98
CA LEU A 192 -14.90 24.21 -4.16
C LEU A 192 -14.95 25.47 -5.03
N ALA A 193 -14.14 25.54 -6.08
CA ALA A 193 -14.16 26.62 -7.04
C ALA A 193 -15.40 26.61 -7.96
N GLY A 194 -16.16 25.48 -8.00
CA GLY A 194 -17.30 25.31 -8.88
C GLY A 194 -16.92 25.19 -10.36
N ARG A 195 -15.69 24.72 -10.66
CA ARG A 195 -15.23 24.46 -12.02
C ARG A 195 -15.81 23.19 -12.61
N ILE A 196 -16.14 22.23 -11.73
CA ILE A 196 -16.76 20.94 -12.06
C ILE A 196 -17.99 20.71 -11.19
N ALA A 197 -18.92 19.89 -11.67
CA ALA A 197 -20.13 19.53 -10.93
C ALA A 197 -19.97 18.25 -10.10
N GLY A 198 -18.93 17.48 -10.37
CA GLY A 198 -18.57 16.29 -9.63
C GLY A 198 -17.14 15.89 -9.96
N ALA A 199 -16.57 14.98 -9.17
CA ALA A 199 -15.27 14.37 -9.39
C ALA A 199 -15.29 12.91 -8.94
N THR A 200 -14.58 12.03 -9.66
CA THR A 200 -14.17 10.73 -9.10
C THR A 200 -13.12 10.96 -8.04
N ALA A 201 -13.25 10.29 -6.91
CA ALA A 201 -12.41 10.51 -5.74
C ALA A 201 -12.63 9.37 -4.72
N PHE A 202 -11.91 9.39 -3.62
CA PHE A 202 -12.13 8.47 -2.50
C PHE A 202 -12.95 9.14 -1.40
N TRP A 203 -13.98 8.44 -0.92
CA TRP A 203 -14.87 8.96 0.12
C TRP A 203 -14.16 9.25 1.44
N ASN A 204 -13.09 8.51 1.73
CA ASN A 204 -12.31 8.60 2.96
C ASN A 204 -11.26 9.73 2.94
N ASP A 205 -10.84 10.20 1.79
CA ASP A 205 -9.86 11.26 1.61
C ASP A 205 -10.54 12.55 1.15
N GLU A 206 -10.74 12.74 -0.15
CA GLU A 206 -11.36 13.96 -0.68
C GLU A 206 -12.79 14.14 -0.17
N GLY A 207 -13.51 13.01 0.06
CA GLY A 207 -14.86 13.05 0.64
C GLY A 207 -14.87 13.62 2.06
N VAL A 208 -13.94 13.22 2.91
CA VAL A 208 -13.80 13.78 4.26
C VAL A 208 -13.26 15.21 4.19
N THR A 209 -12.26 15.46 3.34
CA THR A 209 -11.66 16.79 3.17
C THR A 209 -12.71 17.82 2.81
N ILE A 210 -13.53 17.57 1.78
CA ILE A 210 -14.54 18.54 1.33
C ILE A 210 -15.67 18.75 2.35
N GLN A 211 -15.93 17.76 3.22
CA GLN A 211 -16.91 17.88 4.30
C GLN A 211 -16.36 18.66 5.51
N THR A 212 -15.05 18.62 5.73
CA THR A 212 -14.39 19.40 6.80
C THR A 212 -14.16 20.84 6.40
N GLU A 213 -13.97 21.12 5.13
CA GLU A 213 -14.01 22.45 4.58
C GLU A 213 -15.42 23.03 4.84
N ARG A 214 -15.51 24.31 5.11
CA ARG A 214 -16.82 24.98 5.28
C ARG A 214 -17.24 25.65 3.96
N PRO A 215 -17.81 24.89 3.01
CA PRO A 215 -18.15 25.43 1.71
C PRO A 215 -19.27 26.46 1.87
N THR A 216 -19.06 27.65 1.31
CA THR A 216 -20.06 28.71 1.28
C THR A 216 -21.27 28.34 0.39
N ARG A 217 -21.14 27.32 -0.45
CA ARG A 217 -22.12 26.89 -1.44
C ARG A 217 -23.05 25.75 -0.97
N GLY A 218 -22.93 25.27 0.29
CA GLY A 218 -23.71 24.17 0.83
C GLY A 218 -22.93 22.87 0.94
N GLN A 219 -23.61 21.80 1.37
CA GLN A 219 -22.99 20.51 1.60
C GLN A 219 -22.82 19.73 0.28
N PHE A 220 -21.62 19.23 0.03
CA PHE A 220 -21.32 18.34 -1.09
C PHE A 220 -21.88 16.92 -0.83
N HIS A 221 -22.25 16.24 -1.90
CA HIS A 221 -22.72 14.88 -1.86
C HIS A 221 -21.57 13.90 -2.13
N VAL A 222 -21.52 12.79 -1.41
CA VAL A 222 -20.56 11.71 -1.62
C VAL A 222 -21.34 10.46 -2.02
N PHE A 223 -21.25 10.07 -3.27
CA PHE A 223 -21.90 8.92 -3.84
C PHE A 223 -20.89 7.76 -3.90
N ARG A 224 -20.92 6.90 -2.90
CA ARG A 224 -20.02 5.74 -2.82
C ARG A 224 -20.42 4.71 -3.86
N VAL A 225 -19.44 4.09 -4.50
CA VAL A 225 -19.68 3.13 -5.59
C VAL A 225 -20.48 1.91 -5.13
N ASP A 226 -20.28 1.46 -3.89
CA ASP A 226 -20.99 0.32 -3.30
C ASP A 226 -22.49 0.60 -3.04
N ASP A 227 -22.90 1.85 -2.81
CA ASP A 227 -24.30 2.25 -2.71
C ASP A 227 -25.04 2.16 -4.06
N TYR A 228 -24.30 2.07 -5.17
CA TYR A 228 -24.82 2.02 -6.54
C TYR A 228 -24.53 0.70 -7.27
N GLY A 229 -24.30 -0.39 -6.48
CA GLY A 229 -24.30 -1.76 -6.98
C GLY A 229 -22.93 -2.35 -7.28
N ALA A 230 -21.84 -1.67 -6.94
CA ALA A 230 -20.53 -2.33 -6.89
C ALA A 230 -20.51 -3.38 -5.75
N PRO A 231 -19.85 -4.53 -5.94
CA PRO A 231 -19.65 -5.48 -4.87
C PRO A 231 -18.68 -4.93 -3.81
N SER A 232 -18.60 -5.57 -2.64
CA SER A 232 -17.48 -5.37 -1.74
C SER A 232 -16.22 -5.96 -2.36
N TYR A 233 -15.13 -5.17 -2.40
CA TYR A 233 -13.79 -5.56 -2.85
C TYR A 233 -12.74 -4.70 -2.13
N PRO A 234 -11.49 -5.18 -2.00
CA PRO A 234 -10.40 -4.37 -1.45
C PRO A 234 -9.98 -3.31 -2.48
N GLU A 235 -10.26 -2.04 -2.23
CA GLU A 235 -9.90 -0.95 -3.17
C GLU A 235 -8.40 -0.87 -3.41
N LEU A 236 -7.62 -0.95 -2.33
CA LEU A 236 -6.17 -0.82 -2.38
C LEU A 236 -5.48 -2.12 -2.01
N VAL A 237 -4.54 -2.53 -2.85
CA VAL A 237 -3.78 -3.76 -2.68
C VAL A 237 -2.28 -3.52 -2.77
N VAL A 238 -1.51 -4.18 -1.92
CA VAL A 238 -0.04 -4.23 -2.05
C VAL A 238 0.30 -5.21 -3.14
N CYS A 239 1.03 -4.75 -4.14
CA CYS A 239 1.40 -5.51 -5.32
C CYS A 239 2.91 -5.62 -5.45
N ALA A 240 3.35 -6.69 -6.10
CA ALA A 240 4.73 -6.91 -6.55
C ALA A 240 4.71 -7.59 -7.93
N THR A 241 5.86 -7.63 -8.62
CA THR A 241 5.96 -8.48 -9.81
C THR A 241 6.07 -9.96 -9.41
N ALA A 242 5.53 -10.88 -10.21
CA ALA A 242 5.71 -12.32 -10.03
C ALA A 242 7.19 -12.71 -9.89
N ALA A 243 8.06 -12.01 -10.63
CA ALA A 243 9.50 -12.20 -10.53
C ALA A 243 10.07 -11.78 -9.16
N THR A 244 9.56 -10.72 -8.54
CA THR A 244 9.97 -10.28 -7.19
C THR A 244 9.55 -11.31 -6.15
N VAL A 245 8.29 -11.72 -6.20
CA VAL A 245 7.69 -12.70 -5.29
C VAL A 245 8.39 -14.06 -5.41
N GLY A 246 8.56 -14.56 -6.64
CA GLY A 246 9.14 -15.89 -6.89
C GLY A 246 10.64 -15.97 -6.55
N ARG A 247 11.41 -14.90 -6.78
CA ARG A 247 12.85 -14.89 -6.44
C ARG A 247 13.14 -14.63 -4.97
N ASN A 248 12.28 -13.88 -4.30
CA ASN A 248 12.47 -13.44 -2.93
C ASN A 248 11.19 -13.56 -2.09
N PRO A 249 10.61 -14.76 -1.93
CA PRO A 249 9.36 -14.93 -1.19
C PRO A 249 9.48 -14.44 0.26
N GLY A 250 10.63 -14.65 0.91
CA GLY A 250 10.87 -14.15 2.25
C GLY A 250 10.97 -12.62 2.34
N LEU A 251 11.24 -11.90 1.24
CA LEU A 251 11.13 -10.44 1.21
C LEU A 251 9.67 -10.01 1.18
N ALA A 252 8.86 -10.67 0.35
CA ALA A 252 7.43 -10.39 0.25
C ALA A 252 6.68 -10.71 1.56
N HIS A 253 6.94 -11.87 2.18
CA HIS A 253 6.42 -12.19 3.51
C HIS A 253 6.81 -11.11 4.53
N GLY A 254 8.09 -10.75 4.61
CA GLY A 254 8.53 -9.73 5.58
C GLY A 254 7.84 -8.37 5.38
N VAL A 255 7.59 -7.94 4.14
CA VAL A 255 6.85 -6.70 3.86
C VAL A 255 5.41 -6.84 4.33
N VAL A 256 4.71 -7.92 3.97
CA VAL A 256 3.32 -8.15 4.39
C VAL A 256 3.21 -8.26 5.90
N ASP A 257 4.12 -8.99 6.57
CA ASP A 257 4.15 -9.14 8.03
C ASP A 257 4.29 -7.79 8.74
N ALA A 258 5.21 -6.93 8.25
CA ALA A 258 5.41 -5.61 8.81
C ALA A 258 4.16 -4.73 8.63
N LEU A 259 3.56 -4.75 7.44
CA LEU A 259 2.37 -3.95 7.14
C LEU A 259 1.14 -4.44 7.93
N VAL A 260 0.90 -5.75 8.02
CA VAL A 260 -0.18 -6.31 8.83
C VAL A 260 -0.05 -5.86 10.28
N GLN A 261 1.15 -5.95 10.87
CA GLN A 261 1.39 -5.46 12.24
C GLN A 261 1.14 -3.95 12.36
N GLY A 262 1.54 -3.15 11.37
CA GLY A 262 1.29 -1.72 11.35
C GLY A 262 -0.20 -1.36 11.30
N TYR A 263 -1.01 -2.05 10.50
CA TYR A 263 -2.46 -1.84 10.46
C TYR A 263 -3.17 -2.39 11.70
N GLU A 264 -2.72 -3.51 12.28
CA GLU A 264 -3.23 -3.99 13.57
C GLU A 264 -2.90 -3.00 14.70
N TYR A 265 -1.70 -2.41 14.69
CA TYR A 265 -1.34 -1.33 15.61
C TYR A 265 -2.25 -0.11 15.40
N THR A 266 -2.49 0.30 14.16
CA THR A 266 -3.39 1.41 13.84
C THR A 266 -4.79 1.19 14.39
N LEU A 267 -5.33 -0.02 14.26
CA LEU A 267 -6.65 -0.38 14.79
C LEU A 267 -6.73 -0.34 16.31
N SER A 268 -5.66 -0.71 16.98
CA SER A 268 -5.59 -0.73 18.45
C SER A 268 -5.16 0.61 19.06
N HIS A 269 -4.40 1.43 18.33
CA HIS A 269 -3.83 2.69 18.78
C HIS A 269 -3.96 3.80 17.72
N PRO A 270 -5.18 4.15 17.27
CA PRO A 270 -5.38 5.03 16.12
C PRO A 270 -4.76 6.42 16.29
N GLN A 271 -4.79 6.98 17.50
CA GLN A 271 -4.21 8.30 17.76
C GLN A 271 -2.68 8.30 17.63
N GLN A 272 -2.02 7.27 18.17
CA GLN A 272 -0.56 7.13 18.08
C GLN A 272 -0.12 6.86 16.64
N ALA A 273 -0.86 6.02 15.93
CA ALA A 273 -0.58 5.72 14.54
C ALA A 273 -0.78 6.94 13.63
N ALA A 274 -1.79 7.79 13.90
CA ALA A 274 -1.94 9.08 13.23
C ALA A 274 -0.73 9.98 13.49
N ALA A 275 -0.27 10.07 14.74
CA ALA A 275 0.93 10.84 15.10
C ALA A 275 2.20 10.29 14.44
N ASP A 276 2.33 8.98 14.27
CA ASP A 276 3.44 8.35 13.54
C ASP A 276 3.43 8.79 12.05
N LEU A 277 2.27 8.80 11.40
CA LEU A 277 2.12 9.32 10.03
C LEU A 277 2.48 10.81 9.94
N GLU A 278 1.95 11.63 10.84
CA GLU A 278 2.18 13.09 10.87
C GLU A 278 3.66 13.44 11.15
N HIS A 279 4.37 12.59 11.89
CA HIS A 279 5.80 12.75 12.15
C HIS A 279 6.64 12.51 10.89
N GLU A 280 6.31 11.45 10.16
CA GLU A 280 7.06 11.05 8.95
C GLU A 280 6.70 11.91 7.73
N VAL A 281 5.48 12.44 7.67
CA VAL A 281 4.97 13.22 6.53
C VAL A 281 4.67 14.64 6.96
N THR A 282 5.52 15.57 6.55
CA THR A 282 5.35 17.00 6.87
C THR A 282 4.20 17.62 6.09
N GLY A 283 3.45 18.53 6.74
CA GLY A 283 2.41 19.34 6.09
C GLY A 283 1.01 18.74 6.14
N LEU A 284 0.82 17.58 6.78
CA LEU A 284 -0.53 17.04 7.03
C LEU A 284 -1.25 17.89 8.11
N ASP A 285 -2.57 18.06 7.95
CA ASP A 285 -3.42 18.64 9.00
C ASP A 285 -3.85 17.52 9.97
N PRO A 286 -3.42 17.54 11.26
CA PRO A 286 -3.76 16.52 12.23
C PRO A 286 -5.26 16.31 12.43
N LYS A 287 -6.07 17.35 12.30
CA LYS A 287 -7.52 17.25 12.43
C LYS A 287 -8.13 16.50 11.25
N LEU A 288 -7.63 16.77 10.05
CA LEU A 288 -8.07 16.06 8.85
C LEU A 288 -7.65 14.59 8.90
N VAL A 289 -6.38 14.30 9.24
CA VAL A 289 -5.89 12.93 9.41
C VAL A 289 -6.74 12.16 10.42
N ALA A 290 -7.06 12.75 11.57
CA ALA A 290 -7.91 12.12 12.58
C ALA A 290 -9.34 11.85 12.07
N ALA A 291 -9.93 12.78 11.31
CA ALA A 291 -11.26 12.61 10.72
C ALA A 291 -11.27 11.51 9.65
N GLN A 292 -10.32 11.52 8.75
CA GLN A 292 -10.13 10.49 7.72
C GLN A 292 -9.89 9.11 8.34
N LEU A 293 -9.00 9.02 9.35
CA LEU A 293 -8.71 7.76 10.02
C LEU A 293 -9.94 7.21 10.75
N THR A 294 -10.71 8.07 11.43
CA THR A 294 -11.96 7.67 12.07
C THR A 294 -12.95 7.04 11.08
N ALA A 295 -13.05 7.60 9.88
CA ALA A 295 -13.89 7.06 8.82
C ALA A 295 -13.37 5.72 8.27
N LEU A 296 -12.04 5.54 8.23
CA LEU A 296 -11.37 4.38 7.66
C LEU A 296 -11.24 3.16 8.60
N LEU A 297 -11.21 3.36 9.92
CA LEU A 297 -10.98 2.25 10.86
C LEU A 297 -11.83 0.99 10.57
N PRO A 298 -13.14 1.11 10.23
CA PRO A 298 -13.95 -0.06 9.90
C PRO A 298 -13.57 -0.75 8.58
N ALA A 299 -12.81 -0.06 7.72
CA ALA A 299 -12.41 -0.56 6.40
C ALA A 299 -11.08 -1.35 6.42
N PHE A 300 -10.29 -1.23 7.47
CA PHE A 300 -9.00 -1.94 7.56
C PHE A 300 -9.11 -3.44 7.88
N ARG A 301 -10.30 -3.92 8.22
CA ARG A 301 -10.53 -5.33 8.55
C ARG A 301 -11.55 -5.97 7.64
N ALA A 302 -11.21 -7.14 7.13
CA ALA A 302 -12.16 -8.00 6.43
C ALA A 302 -13.26 -8.53 7.37
N ALA A 303 -14.35 -8.97 6.79
CA ALA A 303 -15.37 -9.76 7.50
C ALA A 303 -14.69 -11.00 8.11
N GLY A 304 -14.66 -11.07 9.45
CA GLY A 304 -13.90 -12.11 10.16
C GLY A 304 -12.69 -11.57 10.94
N GLY A 305 -12.40 -10.27 10.84
CA GLY A 305 -11.53 -9.54 11.76
C GLY A 305 -10.02 -9.62 11.49
N ARG A 306 -9.59 -10.01 10.29
CA ARG A 306 -8.16 -10.01 9.90
C ARG A 306 -7.82 -8.88 8.95
N VAL A 307 -6.70 -8.26 9.20
CA VAL A 307 -6.08 -7.28 8.30
C VAL A 307 -5.42 -7.99 7.12
N GLY A 308 -5.41 -7.38 5.97
CA GLY A 308 -4.64 -7.82 4.81
C GLY A 308 -5.28 -8.91 3.96
N VAL A 309 -6.42 -9.45 4.36
CA VAL A 309 -7.04 -10.61 3.72
C VAL A 309 -7.50 -10.29 2.30
N LEU A 310 -7.12 -11.14 1.36
CA LEU A 310 -7.61 -11.19 -0.02
C LEU A 310 -8.67 -12.30 -0.12
N ASP A 311 -9.95 -11.94 0.10
CA ASP A 311 -11.06 -12.90 0.03
C ASP A 311 -11.39 -13.26 -1.42
N THR A 312 -11.13 -14.51 -1.79
CA THR A 312 -11.27 -14.98 -3.17
C THR A 312 -12.71 -14.90 -3.71
N ALA A 313 -13.73 -15.04 -2.82
CA ALA A 313 -15.12 -14.94 -3.23
C ALA A 313 -15.49 -13.46 -3.52
N SER A 314 -14.97 -12.53 -2.73
CA SER A 314 -15.11 -11.09 -2.97
C SER A 314 -14.42 -10.68 -4.26
N LEU A 315 -13.18 -11.13 -4.46
CA LEU A 315 -12.40 -10.88 -5.68
C LEU A 315 -13.08 -11.45 -6.93
N ALA A 316 -13.73 -12.62 -6.85
CA ALA A 316 -14.48 -13.17 -7.97
C ALA A 316 -15.70 -12.31 -8.35
N ARG A 317 -16.42 -11.75 -7.36
CA ARG A 317 -17.53 -10.82 -7.62
C ARG A 317 -17.03 -9.50 -8.22
N TRP A 318 -15.92 -8.99 -7.71
CA TRP A 318 -15.23 -7.83 -8.26
C TRP A 318 -14.81 -8.07 -9.73
N ALA A 319 -14.15 -9.19 -10.02
CA ALA A 319 -13.74 -9.52 -11.40
C ALA A 319 -14.90 -9.56 -12.40
N ALA A 320 -16.05 -10.11 -11.99
CA ALA A 320 -17.26 -10.09 -12.80
C ALA A 320 -17.82 -8.67 -13.00
N TRP A 321 -17.74 -7.82 -11.99
CA TRP A 321 -18.17 -6.43 -12.04
C TRP A 321 -17.26 -5.59 -12.96
N GLU A 322 -15.94 -5.80 -12.92
CA GLU A 322 -14.96 -5.18 -13.81
C GLU A 322 -15.34 -5.33 -15.29
N ALA A 323 -15.56 -6.57 -15.70
CA ALA A 323 -15.97 -6.86 -17.09
C ALA A 323 -17.35 -6.31 -17.42
N ARG A 324 -18.31 -6.39 -16.48
CA ARG A 324 -19.67 -5.87 -16.69
C ARG A 324 -19.70 -4.38 -17.01
N PHE A 325 -18.84 -3.59 -16.36
CA PHE A 325 -18.77 -2.14 -16.56
C PHE A 325 -17.73 -1.74 -17.61
N GLY A 326 -17.03 -2.72 -18.20
CA GLY A 326 -16.06 -2.49 -19.28
C GLY A 326 -14.81 -1.78 -18.81
N ILE A 327 -14.40 -2.02 -17.57
CA ILE A 327 -13.08 -1.65 -17.03
C ILE A 327 -12.06 -2.49 -17.77
N VAL A 328 -12.32 -3.79 -17.83
CA VAL A 328 -11.59 -4.77 -18.64
C VAL A 328 -12.54 -5.51 -19.58
N SER A 329 -12.03 -6.11 -20.65
CA SER A 329 -12.84 -6.77 -21.68
C SER A 329 -13.40 -8.14 -21.22
N ARG A 330 -12.78 -8.75 -20.21
CA ARG A 330 -13.15 -10.03 -19.60
C ARG A 330 -12.82 -10.02 -18.11
N PRO A 331 -13.50 -10.85 -17.29
CA PRO A 331 -13.17 -10.95 -15.89
C PRO A 331 -11.70 -11.32 -15.67
N PRO A 332 -10.95 -10.60 -14.81
CA PRO A 332 -9.59 -10.98 -14.45
C PRO A 332 -9.51 -12.39 -13.86
N ASP A 333 -8.43 -13.10 -14.13
CA ASP A 333 -8.14 -14.38 -13.49
C ASP A 333 -7.60 -14.14 -12.07
N VAL A 334 -8.52 -14.16 -11.11
CA VAL A 334 -8.22 -13.90 -9.69
C VAL A 334 -7.11 -14.82 -9.16
N ALA A 335 -7.08 -16.10 -9.56
CA ALA A 335 -6.06 -17.03 -9.09
C ALA A 335 -4.66 -16.72 -9.66
N ARG A 336 -4.60 -15.98 -10.77
CA ARG A 336 -3.34 -15.57 -11.39
C ARG A 336 -2.80 -14.26 -10.85
N ILE A 337 -3.68 -13.28 -10.60
CA ILE A 337 -3.24 -11.92 -10.22
C ILE A 337 -3.26 -11.65 -8.72
N PHE A 338 -3.69 -12.62 -7.90
CA PHE A 338 -3.63 -12.50 -6.43
C PHE A 338 -3.04 -13.75 -5.79
N ASP A 339 -2.26 -13.55 -4.75
CA ASP A 339 -1.78 -14.61 -3.86
C ASP A 339 -2.19 -14.30 -2.41
N PRO A 340 -3.32 -14.86 -1.94
CA PRO A 340 -3.82 -14.61 -0.59
C PRO A 340 -2.98 -15.25 0.52
N SER A 341 -2.03 -16.15 0.20
CA SER A 341 -1.25 -16.86 1.22
C SER A 341 -0.35 -15.93 2.04
N TYR A 342 0.18 -14.87 1.43
CA TYR A 342 1.06 -13.93 2.11
C TYR A 342 0.42 -13.28 3.34
N ALA A 343 -0.81 -12.80 3.24
CA ALA A 343 -1.52 -12.19 4.36
C ALA A 343 -2.15 -13.25 5.29
N ALA A 344 -2.48 -14.45 4.78
CA ALA A 344 -3.00 -15.52 5.59
C ALA A 344 -1.97 -16.06 6.60
N ASP A 345 -0.71 -16.06 6.21
CA ASP A 345 0.41 -16.56 7.02
C ASP A 345 1.03 -15.48 7.93
N ALA A 346 0.63 -14.20 7.76
CA ALA A 346 1.16 -13.10 8.57
C ALA A 346 0.83 -13.27 10.07
N PRO A 347 1.80 -12.99 10.97
CA PRO A 347 1.59 -13.11 12.39
C PRO A 347 0.57 -12.07 12.88
N SER A 348 -0.35 -12.49 13.73
CA SER A 348 -1.19 -11.55 14.49
C SER A 348 -0.29 -10.67 15.36
N ALA A 349 -0.63 -9.37 15.48
CA ALA A 349 0.15 -8.46 16.31
C ALA A 349 0.32 -9.03 17.73
N PRO A 350 1.51 -8.94 18.32
CA PRO A 350 1.70 -9.34 19.72
C PRO A 350 0.81 -8.47 20.60
N THR A 351 -0.07 -9.10 21.36
CA THR A 351 -0.78 -8.46 22.48
C THR A 351 0.28 -8.04 23.52
N ARG A 352 0.77 -6.81 23.43
CA ARG A 352 1.59 -6.18 24.47
C ARG A 352 0.77 -5.17 25.26
#